data_96e777a703d299c12bf74838f2671881
#
_entry.id   96e777a703d299c12bf74838f2671881
#
_cell.length_a   1.000
_cell.length_b   1.000
_cell.length_c   1.000
_cell.angle_alpha   90.00
_cell.angle_beta   90.00
_cell.angle_gamma   90.00
#
_symmetry.space_group_name_H-M   'P 1'
#
loop_
_entity.id
_entity.type
_entity.pdbx_description
1 polymer ?
#
loop_
_entity_poly.entity_id
_entity_poly.type
_entity_poly.pdbx_seq_one_letter_code
_entity_poly.pdbx_strand_id
1 'polypeptide(L)'
;MVFLSVSGVSKHFGAHIGVDDVSFELEAGETAVLFGANGAGKTTLLRMLASLSRPTEGEITIAGDPLIGSAAVRARIGVVTHETMLYEELTARENLRLHARLHGVDTTRCDDLLETVGLADRGGERVAGFSHGMSKRVSLARALIHDPDLLLFDEPYTGLDQASLQRIAGVLESLEDRAVIVSTHDLERGYRLADRVLFLRNGRLVGDSRASELASSEALIERYDEYCRETVSMGRQGHPGVSQ
;
A
#
# COMPACT_ATOMS: atom_id res chain seq x y z
N MET A 1 13.73 10.67 -11.97
CA MET A 1 14.76 9.60 -11.80
C MET A 1 14.08 8.43 -11.09
N VAL A 2 14.23 7.21 -11.62
CA VAL A 2 13.60 6.00 -11.04
C VAL A 2 14.08 5.83 -9.60
N PHE A 3 13.10 5.76 -8.68
CA PHE A 3 13.34 5.58 -7.25
C PHE A 3 13.04 4.14 -6.81
N LEU A 4 11.89 3.58 -7.21
CA LEU A 4 11.55 2.19 -7.03
C LEU A 4 11.50 1.50 -8.39
N SER A 5 12.19 0.37 -8.53
CA SER A 5 12.08 -0.49 -9.71
C SER A 5 11.65 -1.90 -9.29
N VAL A 6 10.62 -2.40 -9.92
CA VAL A 6 10.09 -3.76 -9.78
C VAL A 6 10.22 -4.45 -11.12
N SER A 7 10.97 -5.53 -11.20
CA SER A 7 11.31 -6.20 -12.45
C SER A 7 11.01 -7.70 -12.39
N GLY A 8 10.02 -8.15 -13.16
CA GLY A 8 9.65 -9.56 -13.31
C GLY A 8 9.28 -10.25 -12.00
N VAL A 9 8.68 -9.50 -11.06
CA VAL A 9 8.45 -10.02 -9.70
C VAL A 9 7.28 -10.99 -9.68
N SER A 10 7.55 -12.21 -9.17
CA SER A 10 6.55 -13.25 -8.98
C SER A 10 6.53 -13.76 -7.53
N LYS A 11 5.36 -14.22 -7.08
CA LYS A 11 5.18 -14.87 -5.78
C LYS A 11 4.28 -16.09 -5.88
N HIS A 12 4.88 -17.24 -5.62
CA HIS A 12 4.19 -18.53 -5.62
C HIS A 12 4.03 -19.04 -4.18
N PHE A 13 2.86 -19.59 -3.86
CA PHE A 13 2.52 -20.26 -2.62
C PHE A 13 2.10 -21.70 -2.95
N GLY A 14 3.09 -22.59 -3.14
CA GLY A 14 2.83 -23.92 -3.67
C GLY A 14 2.24 -23.86 -5.08
N ALA A 15 1.05 -24.40 -5.29
CA ALA A 15 0.35 -24.35 -6.57
C ALA A 15 -0.40 -23.04 -6.82
N HIS A 16 -0.54 -22.17 -5.80
CA HIS A 16 -1.24 -20.90 -5.94
C HIS A 16 -0.25 -19.79 -6.32
N ILE A 17 -0.59 -19.00 -7.34
CA ILE A 17 0.18 -17.84 -7.79
C ILE A 17 -0.48 -16.60 -7.20
N GLY A 18 0.24 -15.90 -6.33
CA GLY A 18 -0.23 -14.66 -5.72
C GLY A 18 0.10 -13.42 -6.55
N VAL A 19 1.29 -13.42 -7.19
CA VAL A 19 1.78 -12.38 -8.11
C VAL A 19 2.57 -13.07 -9.20
N ASP A 20 2.45 -12.62 -10.45
CA ASP A 20 2.99 -13.27 -11.63
C ASP A 20 3.55 -12.22 -12.62
N ASP A 21 4.87 -12.18 -12.74
CA ASP A 21 5.63 -11.35 -13.68
C ASP A 21 5.24 -9.86 -13.66
N VAL A 22 5.23 -9.25 -12.48
CA VAL A 22 4.89 -7.83 -12.31
C VAL A 22 6.14 -6.97 -12.46
N SER A 23 6.06 -5.98 -13.36
CA SER A 23 7.12 -4.99 -13.60
C SER A 23 6.54 -3.58 -13.68
N PHE A 24 7.10 -2.65 -12.94
CA PHE A 24 6.82 -1.20 -13.01
C PHE A 24 7.92 -0.41 -12.33
N GLU A 25 7.94 0.89 -12.58
CA GLU A 25 8.87 1.83 -11.95
C GLU A 25 8.09 2.97 -11.30
N LEU A 26 8.65 3.59 -10.28
CA LEU A 26 8.11 4.77 -9.61
C LEU A 26 9.21 5.80 -9.40
N GLU A 27 8.91 7.05 -9.64
CA GLU A 27 9.82 8.17 -9.38
C GLU A 27 9.76 8.62 -7.92
N ALA A 28 10.77 9.36 -7.45
CA ALA A 28 10.71 9.99 -6.14
C ALA A 28 9.60 11.06 -6.14
N GLY A 29 8.81 11.12 -5.07
CA GLY A 29 7.67 12.04 -4.96
C GLY A 29 6.42 11.59 -5.73
N GLU A 30 6.45 10.47 -6.45
CA GLU A 30 5.31 9.97 -7.22
C GLU A 30 4.40 9.09 -6.34
N THR A 31 3.09 9.32 -6.42
CA THR A 31 2.07 8.48 -5.78
C THR A 31 1.45 7.53 -6.80
N ALA A 32 1.70 6.23 -6.64
CA ALA A 32 1.03 5.19 -7.41
C ALA A 32 -0.14 4.60 -6.65
N VAL A 33 -1.28 4.46 -7.31
CA VAL A 33 -2.44 3.76 -6.75
C VAL A 33 -2.66 2.44 -7.46
N LEU A 34 -2.65 1.36 -6.66
CA LEU A 34 -2.81 -0.01 -7.11
C LEU A 34 -4.28 -0.45 -6.96
N PHE A 35 -4.98 -0.51 -8.08
CA PHE A 35 -6.34 -0.99 -8.16
C PHE A 35 -6.42 -2.49 -8.50
N GLY A 36 -7.50 -3.13 -8.07
CA GLY A 36 -7.79 -4.52 -8.38
C GLY A 36 -8.83 -5.10 -7.44
N ALA A 37 -9.52 -6.14 -7.86
CA ALA A 37 -10.49 -6.86 -7.04
C ALA A 37 -9.86 -7.51 -5.81
N ASN A 38 -10.67 -7.97 -4.86
CA ASN A 38 -10.21 -8.79 -3.75
C ASN A 38 -9.59 -10.09 -4.31
N GLY A 39 -8.42 -10.46 -3.82
CA GLY A 39 -7.67 -11.61 -4.34
C GLY A 39 -6.82 -11.32 -5.59
N ALA A 40 -6.81 -10.10 -6.12
CA ALA A 40 -5.99 -9.74 -7.30
C ALA A 40 -4.48 -9.83 -7.08
N GLY A 41 -4.01 -9.92 -5.82
CA GLY A 41 -2.59 -9.98 -5.48
C GLY A 41 -2.02 -8.69 -4.85
N LYS A 42 -2.83 -7.63 -4.66
CA LYS A 42 -2.39 -6.32 -4.14
C LYS A 42 -1.60 -6.41 -2.83
N THR A 43 -2.17 -7.03 -1.80
CA THR A 43 -1.52 -7.24 -0.50
C THR A 43 -0.25 -8.08 -0.63
N THR A 44 -0.22 -9.07 -1.52
CA THR A 44 0.97 -9.89 -1.77
C THR A 44 2.10 -9.05 -2.37
N LEU A 45 1.78 -8.22 -3.37
CA LEU A 45 2.75 -7.31 -3.97
C LEU A 45 3.27 -6.30 -2.94
N LEU A 46 2.39 -5.63 -2.18
CA LEU A 46 2.79 -4.70 -1.12
C LEU A 46 3.66 -5.36 -0.04
N ARG A 47 3.37 -6.61 0.34
CA ARG A 47 4.20 -7.36 1.29
C ARG A 47 5.61 -7.65 0.74
N MET A 48 5.76 -7.86 -0.56
CA MET A 48 7.08 -7.99 -1.18
C MET A 48 7.83 -6.66 -1.20
N LEU A 49 7.16 -5.57 -1.57
CA LEU A 49 7.73 -4.21 -1.54
C LEU A 49 8.12 -3.78 -0.12
N ALA A 50 7.37 -4.22 0.89
CA ALA A 50 7.68 -4.01 2.30
C ALA A 50 8.79 -4.91 2.84
N SER A 51 9.37 -5.80 2.02
CA SER A 51 10.30 -6.86 2.45
C SER A 51 9.74 -7.80 3.54
N LEU A 52 8.41 -7.87 3.68
CA LEU A 52 7.70 -8.80 4.58
C LEU A 52 7.53 -10.20 3.95
N SER A 53 7.69 -10.30 2.63
CA SER A 53 7.70 -11.54 1.87
C SER A 53 8.76 -11.45 0.78
N ARG A 54 9.54 -12.52 0.59
CA ARG A 54 10.50 -12.56 -0.52
C ARG A 54 9.77 -12.94 -1.81
N PRO A 55 10.05 -12.29 -2.96
CA PRO A 55 9.61 -12.78 -4.25
C PRO A 55 10.19 -14.17 -4.51
N THR A 56 9.48 -14.97 -5.31
CA THR A 56 9.97 -16.26 -5.81
C THR A 56 10.91 -16.04 -6.99
N GLU A 57 10.61 -15.03 -7.81
CA GLU A 57 11.37 -14.61 -8.99
C GLU A 57 11.35 -13.10 -9.11
N GLY A 58 12.28 -12.55 -9.88
CA GLY A 58 12.40 -11.12 -10.13
C GLY A 58 13.16 -10.36 -9.05
N GLU A 59 13.26 -9.05 -9.24
CA GLU A 59 14.05 -8.16 -8.41
C GLU A 59 13.28 -6.88 -8.06
N ILE A 60 13.55 -6.36 -6.85
CA ILE A 60 13.05 -5.06 -6.39
C ILE A 60 14.25 -4.24 -5.93
N THR A 61 14.38 -3.02 -6.46
CA THR A 61 15.41 -2.07 -6.05
C THR A 61 14.78 -0.75 -5.60
N ILE A 62 15.40 -0.10 -4.61
CA ILE A 62 15.05 1.24 -4.11
C ILE A 62 16.28 2.12 -4.22
N ALA A 63 16.17 3.21 -4.99
CA ALA A 63 17.28 4.11 -5.32
C ALA A 63 18.51 3.37 -5.89
N GLY A 64 18.27 2.31 -6.68
CA GLY A 64 19.29 1.47 -7.29
C GLY A 64 19.84 0.35 -6.40
N ASP A 65 19.51 0.33 -5.12
CA ASP A 65 19.97 -0.70 -4.18
C ASP A 65 18.96 -1.85 -4.06
N PRO A 66 19.39 -3.13 -4.06
CA PRO A 66 18.49 -4.27 -3.94
C PRO A 66 17.83 -4.29 -2.57
N LEU A 67 16.49 -4.48 -2.56
CA LEU A 67 15.69 -4.55 -1.35
C LEU A 67 16.01 -5.80 -0.52
N ILE A 68 16.22 -6.93 -1.19
CA ILE A 68 16.44 -8.20 -0.51
C ILE A 68 17.88 -8.26 0.03
N GLY A 69 17.99 -8.52 1.34
CA GLY A 69 19.28 -8.62 2.03
C GLY A 69 19.80 -7.30 2.62
N SER A 70 19.27 -6.15 2.25
CA SER A 70 19.71 -4.84 2.74
C SER A 70 18.85 -4.33 3.89
N ALA A 71 19.40 -4.26 5.10
CA ALA A 71 18.73 -3.62 6.24
C ALA A 71 18.61 -2.10 6.05
N ALA A 72 19.61 -1.47 5.41
CA ALA A 72 19.59 -0.03 5.13
C ALA A 72 18.44 0.35 4.17
N VAL A 73 18.19 -0.46 3.12
CA VAL A 73 17.08 -0.22 2.20
C VAL A 73 15.75 -0.41 2.92
N ARG A 74 15.59 -1.46 3.75
CA ARG A 74 14.37 -1.67 4.53
C ARG A 74 14.07 -0.52 5.50
N ALA A 75 15.10 0.11 6.06
CA ALA A 75 14.94 1.26 6.96
C ALA A 75 14.37 2.51 6.25
N ARG A 76 14.30 2.52 4.91
CA ARG A 76 13.71 3.60 4.11
C ARG A 76 12.23 3.39 3.81
N ILE A 77 11.61 2.32 4.32
CA ILE A 77 10.24 1.91 3.99
C ILE A 77 9.34 2.04 5.20
N GLY A 78 8.29 2.83 5.08
CA GLY A 78 7.17 2.89 6.02
C GLY A 78 5.99 2.08 5.50
N VAL A 79 5.32 1.31 6.38
CA VAL A 79 4.23 0.41 5.97
C VAL A 79 3.02 0.57 6.88
N VAL A 80 1.86 0.77 6.27
CA VAL A 80 0.54 0.71 6.92
C VAL A 80 -0.25 -0.42 6.27
N THR A 81 -0.44 -1.50 7.00
CA THR A 81 -1.20 -2.66 6.54
C THR A 81 -2.62 -2.68 7.11
N HIS A 82 -3.40 -3.69 6.72
CA HIS A 82 -4.69 -3.95 7.36
C HIS A 82 -4.54 -4.16 8.87
N GLU A 83 -3.54 -4.90 9.29
CA GLU A 83 -3.14 -5.04 10.70
C GLU A 83 -2.34 -3.81 11.13
N THR A 84 -2.65 -3.23 12.28
CA THR A 84 -2.02 -1.99 12.74
C THR A 84 -0.57 -2.16 13.18
N MET A 85 -0.14 -3.38 13.48
CA MET A 85 1.19 -3.72 14.02
C MET A 85 1.53 -2.91 15.30
N LEU A 86 0.52 -2.63 16.12
CA LEU A 86 0.65 -1.95 17.39
C LEU A 86 0.54 -2.94 18.55
N TYR A 87 1.22 -2.64 19.63
CA TYR A 87 1.08 -3.36 20.91
C TYR A 87 -0.09 -2.75 21.68
N GLU A 88 -1.17 -3.49 21.84
CA GLU A 88 -2.41 -3.02 22.46
C GLU A 88 -2.24 -2.64 23.93
N GLU A 89 -1.33 -3.33 24.65
CA GLU A 89 -1.03 -3.07 26.05
C GLU A 89 -0.24 -1.77 26.28
N LEU A 90 0.41 -1.25 25.25
CA LEU A 90 1.14 0.01 25.29
C LEU A 90 0.22 1.18 24.94
N THR A 91 0.56 2.36 25.48
CA THR A 91 -0.04 3.61 25.04
C THR A 91 0.37 3.95 23.60
N ALA A 92 -0.37 4.86 22.95
CA ALA A 92 -0.01 5.33 21.62
C ALA A 92 1.42 5.92 21.59
N ARG A 93 1.76 6.74 22.58
CA ARG A 93 3.11 7.33 22.72
C ARG A 93 4.18 6.27 22.96
N GLU A 94 3.92 5.26 23.78
CA GLU A 94 4.87 4.15 24.03
C GLU A 94 5.09 3.31 22.77
N ASN A 95 4.05 3.04 21.97
CA ASN A 95 4.18 2.40 20.67
C ASN A 95 5.13 3.18 19.75
N LEU A 96 4.92 4.49 19.60
CA LEU A 96 5.78 5.32 18.76
C LEU A 96 7.22 5.37 19.30
N ARG A 97 7.41 5.53 20.60
CA ARG A 97 8.75 5.52 21.23
C ARG A 97 9.47 4.18 21.04
N LEU A 98 8.76 3.06 21.10
CA LEU A 98 9.33 1.74 20.82
C LEU A 98 9.87 1.69 19.38
N HIS A 99 9.04 2.10 18.41
CA HIS A 99 9.45 2.10 17.00
C HIS A 99 10.58 3.10 16.72
N ALA A 100 10.54 4.30 17.32
CA ALA A 100 11.64 5.26 17.22
C ALA A 100 12.97 4.64 17.67
N ARG A 101 12.98 3.96 18.82
CA ARG A 101 14.17 3.27 19.34
C ARG A 101 14.63 2.13 18.43
N LEU A 102 13.71 1.33 17.86
CA LEU A 102 14.04 0.25 16.95
C LEU A 102 14.70 0.75 15.65
N HIS A 103 14.32 1.96 15.21
CA HIS A 103 14.91 2.61 14.04
C HIS A 103 16.11 3.52 14.39
N GLY A 104 16.46 3.68 15.67
CA GLY A 104 17.57 4.53 16.10
C GLY A 104 17.32 6.04 15.90
N VAL A 105 16.04 6.46 15.86
CA VAL A 105 15.64 7.87 15.69
C VAL A 105 15.21 8.49 17.01
N ASP A 106 15.24 9.85 17.07
CA ASP A 106 14.85 10.59 18.26
C ASP A 106 13.35 10.40 18.59
N THR A 107 13.05 10.20 19.86
CA THR A 107 11.69 10.06 20.37
C THR A 107 10.92 11.38 20.46
N THR A 108 11.56 12.54 20.26
CA THR A 108 10.89 13.85 20.22
C THR A 108 9.84 13.94 19.11
N ARG A 109 10.07 13.29 17.98
CA ARG A 109 9.11 13.20 16.87
C ARG A 109 7.78 12.49 17.22
N CYS A 110 7.74 11.74 18.34
CA CYS A 110 6.53 10.99 18.72
C CYS A 110 5.34 11.90 18.98
N ASP A 111 5.56 13.02 19.67
CA ASP A 111 4.49 13.95 20.03
C ASP A 111 4.02 14.75 18.79
N ASP A 112 4.92 15.18 17.93
CA ASP A 112 4.60 15.86 16.65
C ASP A 112 3.77 14.95 15.73
N LEU A 113 4.11 13.66 15.66
CA LEU A 113 3.37 12.69 14.86
C LEU A 113 2.00 12.37 15.45
N LEU A 114 1.86 12.33 16.80
CA LEU A 114 0.56 12.22 17.44
C LEU A 114 -0.33 13.43 17.14
N GLU A 115 0.24 14.64 17.09
CA GLU A 115 -0.48 15.84 16.68
C GLU A 115 -0.88 15.76 15.21
N THR A 116 0.04 15.37 14.33
CA THR A 116 -0.20 15.18 12.89
C THR A 116 -1.39 14.26 12.63
N VAL A 117 -1.49 13.15 13.37
CA VAL A 117 -2.61 12.22 13.21
C VAL A 117 -3.83 12.56 14.10
N GLY A 118 -3.81 13.71 14.80
CA GLY A 118 -4.91 14.20 15.62
C GLY A 118 -5.19 13.37 16.87
N LEU A 119 -4.14 12.90 17.54
CA LEU A 119 -4.18 12.09 18.77
C LEU A 119 -3.25 12.61 19.87
N ALA A 120 -2.86 13.90 19.83
CA ALA A 120 -1.97 14.50 20.82
C ALA A 120 -2.48 14.29 22.25
N ASP A 121 -3.78 14.60 22.51
CA ASP A 121 -4.42 14.49 23.81
C ASP A 121 -4.67 13.03 24.26
N ARG A 122 -4.60 12.09 23.35
CA ARG A 122 -4.85 10.66 23.58
C ARG A 122 -3.55 9.82 23.61
N GLY A 123 -2.39 10.46 23.44
CA GLY A 123 -1.09 9.79 23.38
C GLY A 123 -0.73 8.95 24.63
N GLY A 124 -1.29 9.29 25.80
CA GLY A 124 -1.12 8.56 27.05
C GLY A 124 -2.11 7.40 27.28
N GLU A 125 -3.06 7.17 26.39
CA GLU A 125 -4.04 6.11 26.51
C GLU A 125 -3.54 4.83 25.81
N ARG A 126 -3.93 3.66 26.36
CA ARG A 126 -3.59 2.36 25.77
C ARG A 126 -4.33 2.15 24.47
N VAL A 127 -3.64 1.56 23.46
CA VAL A 127 -4.19 1.25 22.14
C VAL A 127 -5.36 0.27 22.23
N ALA A 128 -5.39 -0.63 23.22
CA ALA A 128 -6.51 -1.55 23.46
C ALA A 128 -7.88 -0.82 23.62
N GLY A 129 -7.88 0.44 24.07
CA GLY A 129 -9.10 1.26 24.20
C GLY A 129 -9.44 2.09 22.96
N PHE A 130 -8.68 1.99 21.90
CA PHE A 130 -8.87 2.81 20.70
C PHE A 130 -9.93 2.24 19.76
N SER A 131 -10.63 3.14 19.05
CA SER A 131 -11.42 2.73 17.89
C SER A 131 -10.49 2.27 16.75
N HIS A 132 -11.05 1.52 15.81
CA HIS A 132 -10.30 1.08 14.63
C HIS A 132 -9.63 2.26 13.90
N GLY A 133 -10.35 3.38 13.73
CA GLY A 133 -9.81 4.60 13.11
C GLY A 133 -8.68 5.24 13.91
N MET A 134 -8.77 5.25 15.25
CA MET A 134 -7.68 5.74 16.10
C MET A 134 -6.44 4.85 15.97
N SER A 135 -6.60 3.52 16.02
CA SER A 135 -5.49 2.57 15.87
C SER A 135 -4.83 2.69 14.49
N LYS A 136 -5.60 2.87 13.42
CA LYS A 136 -5.06 3.15 12.07
C LYS A 136 -4.26 4.45 12.03
N ARG A 137 -4.71 5.51 12.70
CA ARG A 137 -3.98 6.79 12.76
C ARG A 137 -2.66 6.66 13.53
N VAL A 138 -2.62 5.90 14.63
CA VAL A 138 -1.36 5.59 15.33
C VAL A 138 -0.45 4.73 14.45
N SER A 139 -1.00 3.76 13.70
CA SER A 139 -0.24 2.95 12.75
C SER A 139 0.39 3.80 11.64
N LEU A 140 -0.31 4.83 11.16
CA LEU A 140 0.23 5.82 10.24
C LEU A 140 1.39 6.60 10.86
N ALA A 141 1.22 7.14 12.09
CA ALA A 141 2.29 7.84 12.82
C ALA A 141 3.52 6.93 13.03
N ARG A 142 3.28 5.65 13.34
CA ARG A 142 4.34 4.63 13.46
C ARG A 142 5.10 4.45 12.14
N ALA A 143 4.40 4.38 11.01
CA ALA A 143 5.04 4.22 9.71
C ALA A 143 5.89 5.44 9.30
N LEU A 144 5.58 6.63 9.83
CA LEU A 144 6.30 7.88 9.55
C LEU A 144 7.44 8.16 10.53
N ILE A 145 7.59 7.40 11.62
CA ILE A 145 8.50 7.74 12.74
C ILE A 145 9.96 7.88 12.33
N HIS A 146 10.41 7.05 11.40
CA HIS A 146 11.79 6.97 10.92
C HIS A 146 12.05 7.73 9.62
N ASP A 147 11.09 8.57 9.20
CA ASP A 147 11.21 9.42 8.01
C ASP A 147 11.48 8.67 6.70
N PRO A 148 10.60 7.71 6.35
CA PRO A 148 10.84 6.85 5.20
C PRO A 148 10.75 7.60 3.87
N ASP A 149 11.49 7.12 2.86
CA ASP A 149 11.42 7.63 1.49
C ASP A 149 10.31 6.96 0.67
N LEU A 150 9.95 5.71 1.04
CA LEU A 150 8.86 4.92 0.44
C LEU A 150 7.78 4.63 1.48
N LEU A 151 6.54 4.92 1.15
CA LEU A 151 5.39 4.61 1.97
C LEU A 151 4.44 3.66 1.25
N LEU A 152 4.07 2.58 1.94
CA LEU A 152 3.20 1.53 1.43
C LEU A 152 1.93 1.46 2.27
N PHE A 153 0.78 1.61 1.62
CA PHE A 153 -0.53 1.60 2.27
C PHE A 153 -1.41 0.49 1.68
N ASP A 154 -1.80 -0.47 2.52
CA ASP A 154 -2.73 -1.53 2.12
C ASP A 154 -4.12 -1.22 2.66
N GLU A 155 -5.02 -0.79 1.74
CA GLU A 155 -6.41 -0.43 2.02
C GLU A 155 -6.54 0.57 3.20
N PRO A 156 -5.90 1.76 3.15
CA PRO A 156 -5.80 2.65 4.32
C PRO A 156 -7.14 3.22 4.78
N TYR A 157 -8.15 3.22 3.93
CA TYR A 157 -9.45 3.85 4.19
C TYR A 157 -10.54 2.89 4.66
N THR A 158 -10.29 1.58 4.61
CA THR A 158 -11.31 0.56 4.92
C THR A 158 -11.71 0.57 6.39
N GLY A 159 -13.02 0.62 6.66
CA GLY A 159 -13.58 0.53 8.01
C GLY A 159 -13.41 1.77 8.86
N LEU A 160 -13.13 2.93 8.28
CA LEU A 160 -12.92 4.18 8.99
C LEU A 160 -14.19 5.03 9.10
N ASP A 161 -14.34 5.73 10.22
CA ASP A 161 -15.26 6.85 10.34
C ASP A 161 -14.80 8.07 9.52
N GLN A 162 -15.72 8.99 9.26
CA GLN A 162 -15.46 10.17 8.41
C GLN A 162 -14.29 11.03 8.93
N ALA A 163 -14.15 11.19 10.25
CA ALA A 163 -13.10 12.02 10.83
C ALA A 163 -11.72 11.40 10.67
N SER A 164 -11.59 10.08 10.92
CA SER A 164 -10.34 9.33 10.71
C SER A 164 -9.94 9.31 9.24
N LEU A 165 -10.93 9.19 8.35
CA LEU A 165 -10.74 9.17 6.91
C LEU A 165 -10.17 10.50 6.41
N GLN A 166 -10.78 11.63 6.80
CA GLN A 166 -10.27 12.96 6.44
C GLN A 166 -8.85 13.21 6.97
N ARG A 167 -8.57 12.76 8.19
CA ARG A 167 -7.25 12.93 8.78
C ARG A 167 -6.18 12.13 8.03
N ILE A 168 -6.45 10.87 7.69
CA ILE A 168 -5.50 10.03 6.93
C ILE A 168 -5.30 10.59 5.53
N ALA A 169 -6.37 11.01 4.84
CA ALA A 169 -6.28 11.63 3.52
C ALA A 169 -5.40 12.89 3.56
N GLY A 170 -5.62 13.79 4.52
CA GLY A 170 -4.81 15.01 4.65
C GLY A 170 -3.33 14.74 4.96
N VAL A 171 -3.02 13.67 5.72
CA VAL A 171 -1.61 13.27 5.91
C VAL A 171 -1.02 12.73 4.61
N LEU A 172 -1.74 11.88 3.86
CA LEU A 172 -1.27 11.34 2.58
C LEU A 172 -1.01 12.46 1.56
N GLU A 173 -1.90 13.44 1.48
CA GLU A 173 -1.74 14.63 0.62
C GLU A 173 -0.52 15.50 0.99
N SER A 174 -0.04 15.42 2.23
CA SER A 174 1.15 16.17 2.69
C SER A 174 2.49 15.46 2.44
N LEU A 175 2.49 14.28 1.79
CA LEU A 175 3.68 13.45 1.55
C LEU A 175 4.32 13.68 0.17
N GLU A 176 4.23 14.90 -0.37
CA GLU A 176 4.62 15.27 -1.76
C GLU A 176 6.07 14.91 -2.14
N ASP A 177 6.99 14.87 -1.17
CA ASP A 177 8.40 14.57 -1.43
C ASP A 177 8.75 13.06 -1.36
N ARG A 178 7.75 12.19 -1.18
CA ARG A 178 7.97 10.76 -0.94
C ARG A 178 7.32 9.91 -2.02
N ALA A 179 7.96 8.80 -2.34
CA ALA A 179 7.30 7.78 -3.14
C ALA A 179 6.21 7.08 -2.30
N VAL A 180 5.00 7.00 -2.84
CA VAL A 180 3.86 6.42 -2.14
C VAL A 180 3.19 5.36 -3.01
N ILE A 181 2.87 4.20 -2.43
CA ILE A 181 2.01 3.22 -3.08
C ILE A 181 0.80 2.94 -2.19
N VAL A 182 -0.39 3.17 -2.72
CA VAL A 182 -1.67 2.92 -2.04
C VAL A 182 -2.42 1.82 -2.77
N SER A 183 -2.73 0.71 -2.11
CA SER A 183 -3.73 -0.22 -2.62
C SER A 183 -5.12 0.22 -2.18
N THR A 184 -6.08 0.20 -3.08
CA THR A 184 -7.48 0.45 -2.74
C THR A 184 -8.42 -0.12 -3.79
N HIS A 185 -9.67 -0.36 -3.38
CA HIS A 185 -10.79 -0.65 -4.27
C HIS A 185 -11.72 0.57 -4.47
N ASP A 186 -11.48 1.67 -3.74
CA ASP A 186 -12.19 2.95 -3.89
C ASP A 186 -11.56 3.74 -5.04
N LEU A 187 -12.18 3.65 -6.23
CA LEU A 187 -11.65 4.25 -7.46
C LEU A 187 -11.62 5.78 -7.37
N GLU A 188 -12.65 6.41 -6.80
CA GLU A 188 -12.74 7.86 -6.74
C GLU A 188 -11.66 8.46 -5.83
N ARG A 189 -11.49 7.91 -4.63
CA ARG A 189 -10.45 8.38 -3.71
C ARG A 189 -9.04 8.07 -4.21
N GLY A 190 -8.85 6.87 -4.75
CA GLY A 190 -7.58 6.50 -5.33
C GLY A 190 -7.17 7.43 -6.47
N TYR A 191 -8.10 7.77 -7.36
CA TYR A 191 -7.82 8.69 -8.48
C TYR A 191 -7.37 10.08 -8.02
N ARG A 192 -7.97 10.60 -6.95
CA ARG A 192 -7.59 11.94 -6.40
C ARG A 192 -6.17 12.00 -5.86
N LEU A 193 -5.61 10.86 -5.44
CA LEU A 193 -4.25 10.76 -4.89
C LEU A 193 -3.22 10.42 -5.94
N ALA A 194 -3.65 9.84 -7.07
CA ALA A 194 -2.76 9.18 -8.00
C ALA A 194 -2.04 10.16 -8.94
N ASP A 195 -0.72 10.06 -9.01
CA ASP A 195 0.06 10.48 -10.18
C ASP A 195 0.11 9.35 -11.21
N ARG A 196 0.10 8.10 -10.73
CA ARG A 196 0.15 6.88 -11.52
C ARG A 196 -0.90 5.87 -11.07
N VAL A 197 -1.50 5.18 -12.00
CA VAL A 197 -2.56 4.20 -11.78
C VAL A 197 -2.08 2.84 -12.28
N LEU A 198 -2.08 1.85 -11.39
CA LEU A 198 -1.70 0.48 -11.65
C LEU A 198 -2.92 -0.43 -11.48
N PHE A 199 -3.20 -1.28 -12.47
CA PHE A 199 -4.31 -2.24 -12.40
C PHE A 199 -3.77 -3.66 -12.27
N LEU A 200 -4.12 -4.32 -11.17
CA LEU A 200 -3.72 -5.69 -10.89
C LEU A 200 -4.92 -6.64 -11.03
N ARG A 201 -4.75 -7.72 -11.79
CA ARG A 201 -5.74 -8.78 -11.97
C ARG A 201 -5.07 -10.15 -11.98
N ASN A 202 -5.56 -11.08 -11.13
CA ASN A 202 -5.04 -12.46 -11.03
C ASN A 202 -3.51 -12.53 -10.90
N GLY A 203 -2.94 -11.63 -10.09
CA GLY A 203 -1.50 -11.54 -9.84
C GLY A 203 -0.70 -10.80 -10.91
N ARG A 204 -1.30 -10.37 -12.02
CA ARG A 204 -0.62 -9.69 -13.13
C ARG A 204 -0.96 -8.22 -13.20
N LEU A 205 0.01 -7.40 -13.58
CA LEU A 205 -0.22 -6.01 -13.94
C LEU A 205 -0.85 -5.97 -15.35
N VAL A 206 -2.12 -5.55 -15.42
CA VAL A 206 -2.89 -5.50 -16.68
C VAL A 206 -3.05 -4.10 -17.23
N GLY A 207 -2.69 -3.09 -16.46
CA GLY A 207 -2.67 -1.69 -16.88
C GLY A 207 -1.74 -0.85 -16.01
N ASP A 208 -1.10 0.13 -16.64
CA ASP A 208 -0.19 1.09 -16.06
C ASP A 208 -0.31 2.40 -16.86
N SER A 209 -0.73 3.48 -16.20
CA SER A 209 -0.97 4.77 -16.85
C SER A 209 -0.68 5.92 -15.89
N ARG A 210 -0.28 7.07 -16.41
CA ARG A 210 -0.28 8.31 -15.62
C ARG A 210 -1.71 8.77 -15.39
N ALA A 211 -2.03 9.26 -14.19
CA ALA A 211 -3.37 9.77 -13.88
C ALA A 211 -3.74 10.96 -14.79
N SER A 212 -2.77 11.75 -15.20
CA SER A 212 -2.94 12.86 -16.15
C SER A 212 -3.37 12.45 -17.57
N GLU A 213 -3.20 11.17 -17.92
CA GLU A 213 -3.66 10.60 -19.20
C GLU A 213 -5.15 10.19 -19.15
N LEU A 214 -5.73 10.13 -17.95
CA LEU A 214 -7.13 9.84 -17.73
C LEU A 214 -7.90 11.16 -17.63
N ALA A 215 -8.90 11.33 -18.49
CA ALA A 215 -9.64 12.59 -18.58
C ALA A 215 -10.47 12.91 -17.30
N SER A 216 -10.85 11.89 -16.55
CA SER A 216 -11.65 12.01 -15.32
C SER A 216 -11.67 10.72 -14.52
N SER A 217 -12.29 10.76 -13.33
CA SER A 217 -12.58 9.56 -12.53
C SER A 217 -13.50 8.57 -13.24
N GLU A 218 -14.41 9.05 -14.10
CA GLU A 218 -15.28 8.19 -14.93
C GLU A 218 -14.45 7.42 -15.96
N ALA A 219 -13.45 8.04 -16.59
CA ALA A 219 -12.53 7.37 -17.51
C ALA A 219 -11.69 6.29 -16.79
N LEU A 220 -11.32 6.52 -15.53
CA LEU A 220 -10.70 5.50 -14.69
C LEU A 220 -11.65 4.31 -14.46
N ILE A 221 -12.92 4.57 -14.13
CA ILE A 221 -13.92 3.52 -13.90
C ILE A 221 -14.13 2.69 -15.15
N GLU A 222 -14.27 3.33 -16.33
CA GLU A 222 -14.40 2.64 -17.61
C GLU A 222 -13.16 1.75 -17.90
N ARG A 223 -11.96 2.27 -17.67
CA ARG A 223 -10.71 1.53 -17.83
C ARG A 223 -10.59 0.35 -16.85
N TYR A 224 -10.97 0.57 -15.59
CA TYR A 224 -11.01 -0.50 -14.59
C TYR A 224 -12.00 -1.61 -14.98
N ASP A 225 -13.19 -1.25 -15.45
CA ASP A 225 -14.21 -2.19 -15.93
C ASP A 225 -13.73 -2.98 -17.14
N GLU A 226 -13.07 -2.35 -18.10
CA GLU A 226 -12.47 -3.01 -19.27
C GLU A 226 -11.44 -4.08 -18.83
N TYR A 227 -10.50 -3.72 -17.95
CA TYR A 227 -9.51 -4.66 -17.44
C TYR A 227 -10.09 -5.78 -16.58
N CYS A 228 -11.21 -5.53 -15.87
CA CYS A 228 -11.87 -6.53 -15.02
C CYS A 228 -12.88 -7.41 -15.77
N ARG A 229 -13.57 -6.91 -16.82
CA ARG A 229 -14.66 -7.62 -17.51
C ARG A 229 -14.23 -8.68 -18.51
N GLU A 230 -13.05 -8.64 -19.07
CA GLU A 230 -12.58 -9.63 -20.07
C GLU A 230 -12.56 -11.10 -19.60
N THR A 231 -12.89 -11.38 -18.35
CA THR A 231 -12.87 -12.74 -17.79
C THR A 231 -14.19 -13.51 -17.94
N VAL A 232 -15.27 -12.90 -18.43
CA VAL A 232 -16.60 -13.55 -18.49
C VAL A 232 -16.85 -14.26 -19.83
N SER A 233 -16.08 -13.95 -20.89
CA SER A 233 -16.38 -14.45 -22.24
C SER A 233 -15.67 -15.77 -22.65
N MET A 234 -14.73 -16.31 -21.86
CA MET A 234 -14.01 -17.56 -22.21
C MET A 234 -14.51 -18.82 -21.50
N GLY A 235 -15.60 -18.75 -20.73
CA GLY A 235 -16.12 -19.87 -19.91
C GLY A 235 -17.30 -20.65 -20.47
N ARG A 236 -17.77 -20.41 -21.73
CA ARG A 236 -18.87 -21.13 -22.34
C ARG A 236 -18.60 -21.48 -23.80
N GLN A 237 -17.65 -22.36 -24.05
CA GLN A 237 -17.73 -23.20 -25.24
C GLN A 237 -18.10 -24.61 -24.79
N GLY A 238 -19.31 -24.99 -25.22
CA GLY A 238 -20.01 -26.18 -24.80
C GLY A 238 -19.29 -27.46 -25.17
N HIS A 239 -19.45 -28.43 -24.29
CA HIS A 239 -19.31 -29.83 -24.67
C HIS A 239 -20.49 -30.18 -25.59
N PRO A 240 -20.26 -30.63 -26.82
CA PRO A 240 -21.33 -31.27 -27.60
C PRO A 240 -21.61 -32.64 -27.00
N GLY A 241 -22.87 -32.85 -26.66
CA GLY A 241 -23.35 -34.14 -26.18
C GLY A 241 -23.01 -35.25 -27.15
N VAL A 242 -22.53 -36.36 -26.61
CA VAL A 242 -22.51 -37.65 -27.27
C VAL A 242 -23.72 -38.42 -26.77
N SER A 243 -24.73 -38.51 -27.67
CA SER A 243 -25.77 -39.53 -27.58
C SER A 243 -25.19 -40.85 -27.96
N GLN A 244 -25.31 -41.83 -27.12
CA GLN A 244 -25.81 -43.22 -27.38
C GLN A 244 -25.77 -44.03 -26.08
#